data_9209d7408f4750550d959da2766f4a7d
#
_entry.id   9209d7408f4750550d959da2766f4a7d
#
_cell.length_a   1.000
_cell.length_b   1.000
_cell.length_c   1.000
_cell.angle_alpha   90.00
_cell.angle_beta   90.00
_cell.angle_gamma   90.00
#
_symmetry.space_group_name_H-M   'P 1'
#
loop_
_entity.id
_entity.type
_entity.pdbx_description
1 polymer ?
#
loop_
_entity_poly.entity_id
_entity_poly.type
_entity_poly.pdbx_seq_one_letter_code
_entity_poly.pdbx_strand_id
1 'polypeptide(L)'
;IGAAGVAFNTAAAENSDLATSRSLILVTPDGQRTMNTYLGISTDFNRAEVDPAVIEASNYVYLEGYLFDRDEAKAAFRQAVDIANKAGRQVALTLSDSFCVDRHRKEFLELIRSGIAILFANESEILSLYECGSFDEAVVHVSRDTKLAVLTRSEKGSVVVSEGGPIPVAPDAVQKVVDTTG
;
A
#
# COMPACT_ATOMS: atom_id res chain seq x y z
N ILE A 1 14.32 7.44 -13.48
CA ILE A 1 14.39 7.33 -12.02
C ILE A 1 15.64 8.06 -11.52
N GLY A 2 16.87 7.68 -11.94
CA GLY A 2 18.11 8.32 -11.49
C GLY A 2 18.17 9.83 -11.70
N ALA A 3 17.63 10.36 -12.82
CA ALA A 3 17.57 11.81 -13.07
C ALA A 3 16.67 12.57 -12.09
N ALA A 4 15.78 11.88 -11.40
CA ALA A 4 14.94 12.43 -10.34
C ALA A 4 15.55 12.26 -8.93
N GLY A 5 16.83 11.83 -8.84
CA GLY A 5 17.52 11.62 -7.57
C GLY A 5 17.12 10.34 -6.83
N VAL A 6 16.39 9.44 -7.48
CA VAL A 6 15.99 8.16 -6.89
C VAL A 6 17.06 7.09 -7.16
N ALA A 7 17.60 6.51 -6.09
CA ALA A 7 18.48 5.36 -6.19
C ALA A 7 17.65 4.09 -6.50
N PHE A 8 18.07 3.35 -7.51
CA PHE A 8 17.46 2.08 -7.90
C PHE A 8 18.57 1.08 -8.22
N ASN A 9 18.84 0.19 -7.29
CA ASN A 9 19.95 -0.75 -7.36
C ASN A 9 19.51 -2.19 -7.63
N THR A 10 18.21 -2.44 -7.81
CA THR A 10 17.70 -3.77 -8.13
C THR A 10 18.19 -4.20 -9.50
N ALA A 11 18.90 -5.32 -9.56
CA ALA A 11 19.38 -5.89 -10.81
C ALA A 11 18.22 -6.32 -11.71
N ALA A 12 18.42 -6.23 -13.01
CA ALA A 12 17.46 -6.81 -13.95
C ALA A 12 17.42 -8.33 -13.76
N ALA A 13 16.22 -8.92 -13.83
CA ALA A 13 16.09 -10.36 -13.77
C ALA A 13 16.75 -10.98 -15.03
N GLU A 14 17.73 -11.85 -14.80
CA GLU A 14 18.37 -12.63 -15.87
C GLU A 14 17.69 -13.99 -15.99
N ASN A 15 17.56 -14.49 -17.21
CA ASN A 15 16.99 -15.80 -17.51
C ASN A 15 15.52 -16.00 -17.06
N SER A 16 14.71 -14.94 -17.10
CA SER A 16 13.28 -15.02 -16.86
C SER A 16 12.51 -14.86 -18.17
N ASP A 17 11.53 -15.73 -18.39
CA ASP A 17 10.56 -15.61 -19.50
C ASP A 17 9.48 -14.55 -19.21
N LEU A 18 9.45 -13.99 -17.99
CA LEU A 18 8.49 -12.99 -17.59
C LEU A 18 8.97 -11.59 -17.97
N ALA A 19 8.14 -10.86 -18.71
CA ALA A 19 8.40 -9.46 -19.04
C ALA A 19 8.20 -8.54 -17.83
N THR A 20 8.72 -7.32 -17.91
CA THR A 20 8.42 -6.23 -16.98
C THR A 20 6.91 -6.00 -16.90
N SER A 21 6.41 -5.66 -15.72
CA SER A 21 5.00 -5.31 -15.49
C SER A 21 4.55 -4.13 -16.37
N ARG A 22 3.29 -4.17 -16.77
CA ARG A 22 2.67 -3.12 -17.58
C ARG A 22 1.16 -3.06 -17.33
N SER A 23 0.59 -1.89 -17.39
CA SER A 23 -0.85 -1.69 -17.33
C SER A 23 -1.35 -0.94 -18.57
N LEU A 24 -2.42 -1.43 -19.17
CA LEU A 24 -3.16 -0.72 -20.20
C LEU A 24 -4.36 -0.03 -19.52
N ILE A 25 -4.35 1.29 -19.52
CA ILE A 25 -5.34 2.10 -18.84
C ILE A 25 -6.27 2.70 -19.88
N LEU A 26 -7.55 2.38 -19.82
CA LEU A 26 -8.61 2.91 -20.66
C LEU A 26 -9.39 3.94 -19.85
N VAL A 27 -9.36 5.20 -20.27
CA VAL A 27 -10.07 6.30 -19.59
C VAL A 27 -11.27 6.70 -20.44
N THR A 28 -12.46 6.73 -19.82
CA THR A 28 -13.69 7.15 -20.45
C THR A 28 -13.89 8.67 -20.37
N PRO A 29 -14.78 9.29 -21.21
CA PRO A 29 -14.97 10.75 -21.23
C PRO A 29 -15.41 11.38 -19.90
N ASP A 30 -15.96 10.57 -18.98
CA ASP A 30 -16.35 10.97 -17.63
C ASP A 30 -15.21 10.84 -16.60
N GLY A 31 -13.98 10.52 -17.05
CA GLY A 31 -12.79 10.38 -16.20
C GLY A 31 -12.67 9.04 -15.49
N GLN A 32 -13.61 8.10 -15.67
CA GLN A 32 -13.48 6.76 -15.12
C GLN A 32 -12.45 5.95 -15.88
N ARG A 33 -11.84 4.97 -15.21
CA ARG A 33 -10.79 4.14 -15.81
C ARG A 33 -11.03 2.64 -15.64
N THR A 34 -10.55 1.90 -16.60
CA THR A 34 -10.37 0.45 -16.51
C THR A 34 -8.89 0.13 -16.71
N MET A 35 -8.32 -0.65 -15.81
CA MET A 35 -6.90 -1.03 -15.83
C MET A 35 -6.77 -2.51 -16.15
N ASN A 36 -6.06 -2.83 -17.25
CA ASN A 36 -5.65 -4.20 -17.58
C ASN A 36 -4.17 -4.35 -17.24
N THR A 37 -3.90 -4.90 -16.06
CA THR A 37 -2.55 -4.99 -15.52
C THR A 37 -1.97 -6.39 -15.64
N TYR A 38 -0.80 -6.47 -16.29
CA TYR A 38 0.07 -7.62 -16.29
C TYR A 38 1.22 -7.39 -15.32
N LEU A 39 1.27 -8.11 -14.22
CA LEU A 39 2.26 -7.90 -13.17
C LEU A 39 3.66 -8.41 -13.57
N GLY A 40 3.75 -9.37 -14.48
CA GLY A 40 5.01 -9.88 -15.01
C GLY A 40 5.97 -10.34 -13.92
N ILE A 41 7.25 -10.01 -14.10
CA ILE A 41 8.32 -10.41 -13.18
C ILE A 41 8.16 -9.86 -11.75
N SER A 42 7.37 -8.80 -11.54
CA SER A 42 7.14 -8.30 -10.18
C SER A 42 6.44 -9.31 -9.26
N THR A 43 5.79 -10.34 -9.83
CA THR A 43 5.22 -11.44 -9.05
C THR A 43 6.26 -12.36 -8.42
N ASP A 44 7.49 -12.33 -8.88
CA ASP A 44 8.59 -13.17 -8.39
C ASP A 44 9.39 -12.48 -7.26
N PHE A 45 8.95 -11.28 -6.84
CA PHE A 45 9.54 -10.58 -5.70
C PHE A 45 9.62 -11.49 -4.47
N ASN A 46 10.78 -11.58 -3.86
CA ASN A 46 11.06 -12.52 -2.79
C ASN A 46 12.08 -11.96 -1.77
N ARG A 47 12.40 -12.74 -0.75
CA ARG A 47 13.31 -12.36 0.34
C ARG A 47 14.73 -11.98 -0.10
N ALA A 48 15.23 -12.52 -1.21
CA ALA A 48 16.58 -12.24 -1.66
C ALA A 48 16.75 -10.81 -2.20
N GLU A 49 15.62 -10.17 -2.57
CA GLU A 49 15.60 -8.80 -3.08
C GLU A 49 15.43 -7.75 -1.97
N VAL A 50 15.21 -8.18 -0.74
CA VAL A 50 15.15 -7.29 0.42
C VAL A 50 16.59 -7.00 0.90
N ASP A 51 17.06 -5.78 0.63
CA ASP A 51 18.38 -5.32 1.08
C ASP A 51 18.30 -4.75 2.50
N PRO A 52 18.85 -5.44 3.52
CA PRO A 52 18.83 -4.98 4.89
C PRO A 52 19.53 -3.62 5.08
N ALA A 53 20.65 -3.39 4.38
CA ALA A 53 21.43 -2.17 4.54
C ALA A 53 20.64 -0.93 4.05
N VAL A 54 19.88 -1.07 2.97
CA VAL A 54 19.00 0.00 2.47
C VAL A 54 17.89 0.29 3.47
N ILE A 55 17.27 -0.74 4.04
CA ILE A 55 16.21 -0.58 5.05
C ILE A 55 16.76 0.11 6.30
N GLU A 56 17.89 -0.36 6.83
CA GLU A 56 18.52 0.18 8.03
C GLU A 56 18.96 1.65 7.87
N ALA A 57 19.36 2.03 6.65
CA ALA A 57 19.73 3.41 6.31
C ALA A 57 18.54 4.33 6.05
N SER A 58 17.33 3.80 5.87
CA SER A 58 16.12 4.55 5.53
C SER A 58 15.41 5.05 6.79
N ASN A 59 14.66 6.15 6.70
CA ASN A 59 13.75 6.58 7.76
C ASN A 59 12.42 5.83 7.70
N TYR A 60 11.97 5.53 6.48
CA TYR A 60 10.70 4.86 6.21
C TYR A 60 10.91 3.73 5.21
N VAL A 61 10.18 2.64 5.41
CA VAL A 61 9.99 1.55 4.44
C VAL A 61 8.55 1.58 3.99
N TYR A 62 8.31 1.65 2.68
CA TYR A 62 6.95 1.64 2.13
C TYR A 62 6.66 0.31 1.46
N LEU A 63 5.55 -0.31 1.83
CA LEU A 63 5.09 -1.61 1.34
C LEU A 63 3.80 -1.42 0.52
N GLU A 64 3.78 -2.03 -0.65
CA GLU A 64 2.68 -1.95 -1.61
C GLU A 64 1.85 -3.24 -1.59
N GLY A 65 0.60 -3.17 -1.14
CA GLY A 65 -0.25 -4.34 -0.89
C GLY A 65 -0.53 -5.23 -2.10
N TYR A 66 -0.40 -4.72 -3.33
CA TYR A 66 -0.60 -5.52 -4.55
C TYR A 66 0.26 -6.78 -4.64
N LEU A 67 1.41 -6.82 -4.00
CA LEU A 67 2.29 -7.98 -4.01
C LEU A 67 1.87 -9.08 -3.01
N PHE A 68 0.84 -8.84 -2.22
CA PHE A 68 0.44 -9.74 -1.13
C PHE A 68 -0.24 -11.03 -1.59
N ASP A 69 -0.46 -11.23 -2.88
CA ASP A 69 -1.03 -12.47 -3.44
C ASP A 69 -0.04 -13.66 -3.46
N ARG A 70 1.28 -13.40 -3.32
CA ARG A 70 2.32 -14.44 -3.39
C ARG A 70 2.96 -14.68 -2.04
N ASP A 71 3.12 -15.93 -1.66
CA ASP A 71 3.68 -16.31 -0.35
C ASP A 71 5.13 -15.83 -0.19
N GLU A 72 5.93 -15.87 -1.26
CA GLU A 72 7.30 -15.36 -1.25
C GLU A 72 7.35 -13.83 -1.02
N ALA A 73 6.45 -13.08 -1.64
CA ALA A 73 6.34 -11.65 -1.42
C ALA A 73 5.84 -11.33 0.00
N LYS A 74 4.87 -12.08 0.55
CA LYS A 74 4.46 -11.97 1.96
C LYS A 74 5.64 -12.22 2.91
N ALA A 75 6.46 -13.23 2.59
CA ALA A 75 7.64 -13.53 3.38
C ALA A 75 8.69 -12.40 3.30
N ALA A 76 8.87 -11.78 2.14
CA ALA A 76 9.71 -10.60 1.95
C ALA A 76 9.20 -9.40 2.75
N PHE A 77 7.89 -9.16 2.76
CA PHE A 77 7.27 -8.09 3.54
C PHE A 77 7.52 -8.27 5.04
N ARG A 78 7.28 -9.48 5.57
CA ARG A 78 7.56 -9.78 6.99
C ARG A 78 9.03 -9.56 7.32
N GLN A 79 9.94 -9.98 6.44
CA GLN A 79 11.39 -9.74 6.61
C GLN A 79 11.71 -8.24 6.62
N ALA A 80 11.16 -7.45 5.71
CA ALA A 80 11.37 -6.01 5.66
C ALA A 80 10.86 -5.31 6.93
N VAL A 81 9.68 -5.69 7.42
CA VAL A 81 9.11 -5.18 8.69
C VAL A 81 10.01 -5.54 9.88
N ASP A 82 10.48 -6.78 9.95
CA ASP A 82 11.36 -7.24 11.03
C ASP A 82 12.68 -6.47 11.06
N ILE A 83 13.31 -6.25 9.90
CA ILE A 83 14.55 -5.47 9.79
C ILE A 83 14.31 -4.01 10.19
N ALA A 84 13.25 -3.40 9.65
CA ALA A 84 12.91 -2.02 9.96
C ALA A 84 12.65 -1.82 11.47
N ASN A 85 11.86 -2.68 12.08
CA ASN A 85 11.55 -2.61 13.50
C ASN A 85 12.81 -2.78 14.37
N LYS A 86 13.70 -3.73 14.05
CA LYS A 86 14.97 -3.93 14.75
C LYS A 86 15.89 -2.71 14.64
N ALA A 87 15.88 -2.05 13.51
CA ALA A 87 16.66 -0.84 13.24
C ALA A 87 15.98 0.47 13.75
N GLY A 88 14.79 0.37 14.35
CA GLY A 88 14.03 1.54 14.80
C GLY A 88 13.49 2.40 13.65
N ARG A 89 13.24 1.80 12.49
CA ARG A 89 12.69 2.46 11.31
C ARG A 89 11.18 2.32 11.24
N GLN A 90 10.52 3.25 10.58
CA GLN A 90 9.07 3.24 10.45
C GLN A 90 8.66 2.49 9.18
N VAL A 91 7.59 1.69 9.28
CA VAL A 91 7.02 1.00 8.13
C VAL A 91 5.67 1.61 7.79
N ALA A 92 5.51 1.97 6.53
CA ALA A 92 4.25 2.40 5.94
C ALA A 92 3.73 1.29 4.99
N LEU A 93 2.44 1.04 5.04
CA LEU A 93 1.75 0.05 4.21
C LEU A 93 0.56 0.70 3.53
N THR A 94 0.37 0.47 2.23
CA THR A 94 -0.91 0.68 1.56
C THR A 94 -1.62 -0.66 1.31
N LEU A 95 -2.94 -0.69 1.47
CA LEU A 95 -3.74 -1.88 1.19
C LEU A 95 -3.93 -2.13 -0.31
N SER A 96 -3.84 -1.06 -1.11
CA SER A 96 -3.80 -1.04 -2.58
C SER A 96 -5.07 -1.51 -3.30
N ASP A 97 -5.78 -2.53 -2.81
CA ASP A 97 -6.93 -3.12 -3.50
C ASP A 97 -7.82 -3.89 -2.51
N SER A 98 -9.12 -3.57 -2.48
CA SER A 98 -10.10 -4.26 -1.63
C SER A 98 -10.23 -5.75 -1.93
N PHE A 99 -10.08 -6.20 -3.20
CA PHE A 99 -10.11 -7.62 -3.53
C PHE A 99 -8.90 -8.38 -2.98
N CYS A 100 -7.73 -7.73 -2.93
CA CYS A 100 -6.55 -8.31 -2.29
C CYS A 100 -6.77 -8.41 -0.77
N VAL A 101 -7.35 -7.37 -0.17
CA VAL A 101 -7.72 -7.36 1.26
C VAL A 101 -8.69 -8.49 1.58
N ASP A 102 -9.74 -8.69 0.78
CA ASP A 102 -10.74 -9.76 0.99
C ASP A 102 -10.09 -11.15 0.99
N ARG A 103 -9.15 -11.38 0.08
CA ARG A 103 -8.44 -12.68 -0.01
C ARG A 103 -7.48 -12.93 1.15
N HIS A 104 -6.85 -11.86 1.67
CA HIS A 104 -5.71 -11.97 2.60
C HIS A 104 -5.92 -11.18 3.90
N ARG A 105 -7.18 -10.91 4.27
CA ARG A 105 -7.57 -10.05 5.41
C ARG A 105 -6.83 -10.39 6.71
N LYS A 106 -6.82 -11.65 7.09
CA LYS A 106 -6.16 -12.10 8.31
C LYS A 106 -4.68 -11.78 8.30
N GLU A 107 -4.01 -12.04 7.20
CA GLU A 107 -2.57 -11.83 7.05
C GLU A 107 -2.22 -10.34 7.00
N PHE A 108 -3.08 -9.49 6.40
CA PHE A 108 -2.94 -8.03 6.48
C PHE A 108 -3.06 -7.53 7.92
N LEU A 109 -4.06 -7.99 8.67
CA LEU A 109 -4.22 -7.63 10.09
C LEU A 109 -3.03 -8.08 10.94
N GLU A 110 -2.51 -9.28 10.70
CA GLU A 110 -1.30 -9.78 11.36
C GLU A 110 -0.09 -8.89 11.04
N LEU A 111 0.09 -8.51 9.76
CA LEU A 111 1.17 -7.63 9.32
C LEU A 111 1.05 -6.23 9.96
N ILE A 112 -0.15 -5.63 9.94
CA ILE A 112 -0.40 -4.31 10.53
C ILE A 112 -0.03 -4.32 12.01
N ARG A 113 -0.47 -5.31 12.76
CA ARG A 113 -0.21 -5.45 14.20
C ARG A 113 1.25 -5.81 14.52
N SER A 114 2.01 -6.30 13.55
CA SER A 114 3.43 -6.63 13.75
C SER A 114 4.36 -5.41 13.76
N GLY A 115 3.86 -4.19 13.44
CA GLY A 115 4.67 -2.98 13.55
C GLY A 115 4.55 -2.02 12.37
N ILE A 116 3.41 -1.99 11.69
CA ILE A 116 3.12 -0.94 10.71
C ILE A 116 2.83 0.36 11.45
N ALA A 117 3.66 1.37 11.21
CA ALA A 117 3.54 2.69 11.82
C ALA A 117 2.51 3.57 11.12
N ILE A 118 2.40 3.44 9.79
CA ILE A 118 1.50 4.24 8.97
C ILE A 118 0.72 3.32 8.03
N LEU A 119 -0.60 3.38 8.08
CA LEU A 119 -1.48 2.65 7.17
C LEU A 119 -2.16 3.62 6.20
N PHE A 120 -2.06 3.34 4.90
CA PHE A 120 -2.82 4.01 3.84
C PHE A 120 -3.91 3.08 3.32
N ALA A 121 -5.13 3.59 3.23
CA ALA A 121 -6.25 2.85 2.66
C ALA A 121 -7.30 3.82 2.10
N ASN A 122 -8.09 3.37 1.15
CA ASN A 122 -9.34 4.06 0.80
C ASN A 122 -10.52 3.54 1.64
N GLU A 123 -11.69 4.19 1.51
CA GLU A 123 -12.91 3.82 2.28
C GLU A 123 -13.30 2.37 2.05
N SER A 124 -13.25 1.86 0.81
CA SER A 124 -13.61 0.47 0.50
C SER A 124 -12.62 -0.55 1.06
N GLU A 125 -11.34 -0.25 1.00
CA GLU A 125 -10.29 -1.11 1.52
C GLU A 125 -10.36 -1.24 3.05
N ILE A 126 -10.58 -0.12 3.77
CA ILE A 126 -10.64 -0.16 5.23
C ILE A 126 -11.91 -0.83 5.72
N LEU A 127 -13.05 -0.65 5.03
CA LEU A 127 -14.29 -1.38 5.32
C LEU A 127 -14.13 -2.88 5.10
N SER A 128 -13.48 -3.27 4.00
CA SER A 128 -13.17 -4.66 3.71
C SER A 128 -12.24 -5.27 4.78
N LEU A 129 -11.19 -4.55 5.18
CA LEU A 129 -10.21 -5.04 6.17
C LEU A 129 -10.86 -5.41 7.50
N TYR A 130 -11.77 -4.57 7.98
CA TYR A 130 -12.42 -4.76 9.29
C TYR A 130 -13.82 -5.36 9.20
N GLU A 131 -14.32 -5.68 8.00
CA GLU A 131 -15.68 -6.19 7.77
C GLU A 131 -16.76 -5.32 8.43
N CYS A 132 -16.58 -3.99 8.36
CA CYS A 132 -17.44 -3.02 9.01
C CYS A 132 -18.58 -2.55 8.10
N GLY A 133 -19.71 -2.23 8.71
CA GLY A 133 -20.86 -1.65 8.03
C GLY A 133 -20.78 -0.14 7.82
N SER A 134 -19.84 0.55 8.52
CA SER A 134 -19.67 2.00 8.42
C SER A 134 -18.19 2.42 8.50
N PHE A 135 -17.91 3.58 7.90
CA PHE A 135 -16.58 4.18 7.95
C PHE A 135 -16.16 4.55 9.38
N ASP A 136 -17.09 5.06 10.19
CA ASP A 136 -16.79 5.45 11.58
C ASP A 136 -16.42 4.23 12.44
N GLU A 137 -17.04 3.08 12.20
CA GLU A 137 -16.67 1.82 12.85
C GLU A 137 -15.25 1.40 12.43
N ALA A 138 -14.91 1.48 11.14
CA ALA A 138 -13.57 1.18 10.65
C ALA A 138 -12.51 2.12 11.25
N VAL A 139 -12.82 3.40 11.43
CA VAL A 139 -11.93 4.36 12.12
C VAL A 139 -11.64 3.93 13.56
N VAL A 140 -12.63 3.43 14.28
CA VAL A 140 -12.45 2.91 15.64
C VAL A 140 -11.54 1.67 15.65
N HIS A 141 -11.67 0.78 14.68
CA HIS A 141 -10.81 -0.41 14.59
C HIS A 141 -9.37 -0.04 14.24
N VAL A 142 -9.16 0.77 13.21
CA VAL A 142 -7.81 1.12 12.75
C VAL A 142 -7.02 1.88 13.79
N SER A 143 -7.68 2.74 14.60
CA SER A 143 -7.02 3.50 15.68
C SER A 143 -6.42 2.61 16.79
N ARG A 144 -6.84 1.35 16.87
CA ARG A 144 -6.30 0.36 17.83
C ARG A 144 -5.13 -0.43 17.25
N ASP A 145 -5.08 -0.57 15.93
CA ASP A 145 -4.13 -1.45 15.25
C ASP A 145 -2.89 -0.71 14.71
N THR A 146 -2.96 0.61 14.50
CA THR A 146 -1.82 1.42 14.02
C THR A 146 -1.78 2.80 14.67
N LYS A 147 -0.58 3.39 14.75
CA LYS A 147 -0.39 4.73 15.32
C LYS A 147 -0.92 5.84 14.43
N LEU A 148 -0.86 5.63 13.12
CA LEU A 148 -1.30 6.59 12.14
C LEU A 148 -1.98 5.86 10.97
N ALA A 149 -3.19 6.28 10.62
CA ALA A 149 -3.82 5.85 9.38
C ALA A 149 -4.25 7.07 8.56
N VAL A 150 -4.08 6.99 7.26
CA VAL A 150 -4.53 8.00 6.29
C VAL A 150 -5.56 7.34 5.38
N LEU A 151 -6.82 7.72 5.56
CA LEU A 151 -7.96 7.08 4.94
C LEU A 151 -8.57 8.02 3.90
N THR A 152 -8.45 7.69 2.61
CA THR A 152 -8.99 8.49 1.51
C THR A 152 -10.45 8.14 1.24
N ARG A 153 -11.27 9.15 0.87
CA ARG A 153 -12.71 9.05 0.68
C ARG A 153 -13.19 9.74 -0.58
N SER A 154 -12.38 9.73 -1.62
CA SER A 154 -12.67 10.37 -2.91
C SER A 154 -13.08 11.84 -2.73
N GLU A 155 -14.25 12.22 -3.26
CA GLU A 155 -14.81 13.59 -3.16
C GLU A 155 -15.12 14.06 -1.73
N LYS A 156 -15.12 13.16 -0.75
CA LYS A 156 -15.27 13.49 0.68
C LYS A 156 -13.95 13.87 1.34
N GLY A 157 -12.85 13.87 0.59
CA GLY A 157 -11.52 14.18 1.12
C GLY A 157 -10.84 12.98 1.79
N SER A 158 -10.24 13.21 2.94
CA SER A 158 -9.56 12.15 3.70
C SER A 158 -9.72 12.34 5.21
N VAL A 159 -9.40 11.30 5.96
CA VAL A 159 -9.35 11.33 7.42
C VAL A 159 -8.00 10.80 7.87
N VAL A 160 -7.29 11.60 8.66
CA VAL A 160 -6.06 11.19 9.34
C VAL A 160 -6.44 10.72 10.74
N VAL A 161 -6.20 9.45 11.03
CA VAL A 161 -6.48 8.85 12.35
C VAL A 161 -5.17 8.71 13.11
N SER A 162 -5.09 9.31 14.29
CA SER A 162 -3.91 9.27 15.16
C SER A 162 -4.32 9.09 16.62
N GLU A 163 -3.38 9.09 17.55
CA GLU A 163 -3.65 9.04 18.99
C GLU A 163 -4.54 10.19 19.48
N GLY A 164 -4.52 11.34 18.78
CA GLY A 164 -5.40 12.49 19.07
C GLY A 164 -6.82 12.35 18.54
N GLY A 165 -7.13 11.23 17.90
CA GLY A 165 -8.41 10.95 17.24
C GLY A 165 -8.41 11.27 15.75
N PRO A 166 -9.57 11.11 15.08
CA PRO A 166 -9.72 11.35 13.66
C PRO A 166 -9.75 12.86 13.33
N ILE A 167 -8.95 13.25 12.35
CA ILE A 167 -8.87 14.61 11.81
C ILE A 167 -9.34 14.57 10.36
N PRO A 168 -10.53 15.13 10.05
CA PRO A 168 -10.99 15.22 8.67
C PRO A 168 -10.20 16.28 7.90
N VAL A 169 -9.85 15.96 6.65
CA VAL A 169 -9.19 16.85 5.71
C VAL A 169 -10.09 17.02 4.49
N ALA A 170 -10.53 18.23 4.24
CA ALA A 170 -11.40 18.53 3.11
C ALA A 170 -10.67 18.31 1.78
N PRO A 171 -11.37 17.88 0.72
CA PRO A 171 -10.78 17.77 -0.59
C PRO A 171 -10.57 19.16 -1.21
N ASP A 172 -9.59 19.27 -2.10
CA ASP A 172 -9.49 20.43 -2.97
C ASP A 172 -10.63 20.45 -4.01
N ALA A 173 -11.11 21.63 -4.34
CA ALA A 173 -12.15 21.80 -5.35
C ALA A 173 -11.60 21.48 -6.74
N VAL A 174 -12.16 20.49 -7.41
CA VAL A 174 -11.79 20.08 -8.77
C VAL A 174 -12.85 20.63 -9.76
N GLN A 175 -12.40 21.39 -10.76
CA GLN A 175 -13.31 21.94 -11.77
C GLN A 175 -13.83 20.87 -12.74
N LYS A 176 -12.98 19.89 -13.06
CA LYS A 176 -13.30 18.80 -13.98
C LYS A 176 -12.43 17.59 -13.66
N VAL A 177 -13.06 16.44 -13.54
CA VAL A 177 -12.35 15.15 -13.50
C VAL A 177 -11.98 14.77 -14.92
N VAL A 178 -10.68 14.57 -15.17
CA VAL A 178 -10.14 14.19 -16.48
C VAL A 178 -9.69 12.72 -16.47
N ASP A 179 -9.09 12.31 -15.36
CA ASP A 179 -8.59 10.95 -15.13
C ASP A 179 -8.59 10.69 -13.62
N THR A 180 -9.04 9.52 -13.22
CA THR A 180 -9.03 9.07 -11.82
C THR A 180 -7.86 8.13 -11.51
N THR A 181 -6.91 7.96 -12.43
CA THR A 181 -5.66 7.24 -12.20
C THR A 181 -4.70 8.12 -11.40
N GLY A 182 -4.35 7.73 -10.18
CA GLY A 182 -3.47 8.55 -9.37
C GLY A 182 -2.98 7.83 -8.14
#